data_77d96a099e4466df0e395d952497b284
#
_entry.id   77d96a099e4466df0e395d952497b284
#
_cell.length_a   1.000
_cell.length_b   1.000
_cell.length_c   1.000
_cell.angle_alpha   90.00
_cell.angle_beta   90.00
_cell.angle_gamma   90.00
#
_symmetry.space_group_name_H-M   'P 1'
#
loop_
_entity.id
_entity.type
_entity.pdbx_description
1 polymer ?
#
loop_
_entity_poly.entity_id
_entity_poly.type
_entity_poly.pdbx_seq_one_letter_code
_entity_poly.pdbx_strand_id
1 'polypeptide(L)'
;GKYAEYYTPRAIAQVMARLLVGDEANLRGVTCYDPSAGTGTLLMALAHQIGEDRCTIFSQDISEKSSEMLRLNLILNNLSGSLPNVVQGNTLTEPYHKEENGSLRKFDFVVSNPPFNLDFSDFRDTLASDTVRFWAGVPSVPAKKKDSMSIYLCFIQHLINSLKTNGKGAIVIPTGFITAKSGVERKVLTKIVDNRWVYGCISMPSNVFANTGTNVSVLFFDKAASAEKVILIDASKLGEEYKEGKNKKRRLLKDDIDLIVNTFKNKEAVEDFSVAVSYDEIKEKGYSLSAGQYFDIKIDYVDITEEEFNNRMANYKAELSRQFAESHRLEEEIMKQLDALHFNVNVGNNE
;
A
#
# COMPACT_ATOMS: atom_id res chain seq x y z
N GLY A 1 -4.36 -1.25 -21.67
CA GLY A 1 -5.64 -0.87 -21.10
C GLY A 1 -5.53 0.44 -20.33
N LYS A 2 -6.55 1.25 -20.35
CA LYS A 2 -6.61 2.58 -19.69
C LYS A 2 -6.59 2.49 -18.15
N TYR A 3 -6.78 1.31 -17.58
CA TYR A 3 -6.78 1.04 -16.14
C TYR A 3 -5.74 -0.03 -15.87
N ALA A 4 -4.72 0.31 -15.08
CA ALA A 4 -3.73 -0.66 -14.64
C ALA A 4 -4.44 -1.66 -13.71
N GLU A 5 -4.75 -2.84 -14.23
CA GLU A 5 -5.28 -3.95 -13.43
C GLU A 5 -4.15 -4.47 -12.54
N TYR A 6 -4.13 -4.07 -11.28
CA TYR A 6 -3.21 -4.59 -10.28
C TYR A 6 -3.81 -5.82 -9.64
N TYR A 7 -3.34 -7.00 -10.06
CA TYR A 7 -3.71 -8.24 -9.40
C TYR A 7 -3.10 -8.31 -7.99
N THR A 8 -3.95 -8.50 -7.00
CA THR A 8 -3.48 -8.73 -5.64
C THR A 8 -2.86 -10.12 -5.52
N PRO A 9 -1.60 -10.26 -5.10
CA PRO A 9 -0.99 -11.56 -4.87
C PRO A 9 -1.76 -12.36 -3.84
N ARG A 10 -1.96 -13.66 -4.09
CA ARG A 10 -2.71 -14.55 -3.18
C ARG A 10 -2.16 -14.53 -1.76
N ALA A 11 -0.84 -14.51 -1.59
CA ALA A 11 -0.19 -14.45 -0.29
C ALA A 11 -0.62 -13.21 0.51
N ILE A 12 -0.66 -12.04 -0.13
CA ILE A 12 -1.12 -10.79 0.50
C ILE A 12 -2.61 -10.90 0.89
N ALA A 13 -3.45 -11.44 0.00
CA ALA A 13 -4.87 -11.64 0.28
C ALA A 13 -5.09 -12.60 1.47
N GLN A 14 -4.29 -13.67 1.57
CA GLN A 14 -4.32 -14.59 2.70
C GLN A 14 -3.91 -13.92 4.02
N VAL A 15 -2.83 -13.12 4.02
CA VAL A 15 -2.42 -12.35 5.20
C VAL A 15 -3.55 -11.43 5.65
N MET A 16 -4.11 -10.65 4.72
CA MET A 16 -5.20 -9.71 5.03
C MET A 16 -6.42 -10.45 5.61
N ALA A 17 -6.87 -11.52 4.98
CA ALA A 17 -8.03 -12.29 5.43
C ALA A 17 -7.81 -12.93 6.81
N ARG A 18 -6.67 -13.60 7.01
CA ARG A 18 -6.36 -14.26 8.31
C ARG A 18 -6.26 -13.26 9.46
N LEU A 19 -5.78 -12.04 9.20
CA LEU A 19 -5.64 -11.00 10.23
C LEU A 19 -6.94 -10.26 10.52
N LEU A 20 -7.79 -10.05 9.51
CA LEU A 20 -9.10 -9.42 9.70
C LEU A 20 -10.08 -10.33 10.42
N VAL A 21 -10.19 -11.59 9.97
CA VAL A 21 -11.13 -12.56 10.53
C VAL A 21 -10.64 -13.08 11.89
N GLY A 22 -9.33 -13.20 12.06
CA GLY A 22 -8.74 -13.73 13.28
C GLY A 22 -9.08 -15.21 13.47
N ASP A 23 -9.21 -15.60 14.76
CA ASP A 23 -9.54 -16.98 15.17
C ASP A 23 -11.03 -17.13 15.53
N GLU A 24 -11.88 -16.20 15.09
CA GLU A 24 -13.33 -16.23 15.37
C GLU A 24 -14.03 -17.34 14.59
N ALA A 25 -14.10 -18.52 15.17
CA ALA A 25 -14.66 -19.73 14.54
C ALA A 25 -16.18 -19.67 14.24
N ASN A 26 -16.91 -18.70 14.80
CA ASN A 26 -18.38 -18.66 14.79
C ASN A 26 -19.00 -17.47 14.06
N LEU A 27 -18.26 -16.79 13.18
CA LEU A 27 -18.83 -15.73 12.36
C LEU A 27 -19.94 -16.31 11.48
N ARG A 28 -21.12 -15.67 11.45
CA ARG A 28 -22.26 -16.03 10.59
C ARG A 28 -23.00 -14.79 10.13
N GLY A 29 -23.46 -14.82 8.87
CA GLY A 29 -24.26 -13.74 8.30
C GLY A 29 -23.48 -12.42 8.16
N VAL A 30 -22.15 -12.50 8.11
CA VAL A 30 -21.30 -11.30 7.96
C VAL A 30 -21.26 -10.83 6.51
N THR A 31 -21.05 -9.54 6.34
CA THR A 31 -20.98 -8.89 5.03
C THR A 31 -19.56 -8.44 4.74
N CYS A 32 -19.04 -8.80 3.56
CA CYS A 32 -17.71 -8.43 3.08
C CYS A 32 -17.84 -7.52 1.85
N TYR A 33 -17.08 -6.43 1.80
CA TYR A 33 -17.14 -5.46 0.72
C TYR A 33 -15.74 -5.10 0.22
N ASP A 34 -15.64 -4.93 -1.11
CA ASP A 34 -14.45 -4.34 -1.76
C ASP A 34 -14.91 -3.25 -2.75
N PRO A 35 -14.53 -1.97 -2.52
CA PRO A 35 -14.89 -0.84 -3.38
C PRO A 35 -14.05 -0.74 -4.67
N SER A 36 -13.05 -1.61 -4.85
CA SER A 36 -12.17 -1.70 -6.03
C SER A 36 -11.83 -3.15 -6.32
N ALA A 37 -12.87 -3.98 -6.42
CA ALA A 37 -12.81 -5.42 -6.24
C ALA A 37 -11.95 -6.17 -7.26
N GLY A 38 -11.72 -5.59 -8.45
CA GLY A 38 -11.02 -6.30 -9.51
C GLY A 38 -11.68 -7.65 -9.78
N THR A 39 -10.91 -8.70 -9.85
CA THR A 39 -11.40 -10.08 -10.03
C THR A 39 -11.83 -10.77 -8.71
N GLY A 40 -11.79 -10.05 -7.57
CA GLY A 40 -12.29 -10.52 -6.28
C GLY A 40 -11.30 -11.33 -5.44
N THR A 41 -10.01 -11.25 -5.71
CA THR A 41 -9.00 -12.04 -4.96
C THR A 41 -9.09 -11.82 -3.45
N LEU A 42 -9.25 -10.58 -2.98
CA LEU A 42 -9.40 -10.26 -1.56
C LEU A 42 -10.70 -10.79 -0.97
N LEU A 43 -11.80 -10.65 -1.71
CA LEU A 43 -13.12 -11.14 -1.29
C LEU A 43 -13.16 -12.67 -1.20
N MET A 44 -12.53 -13.36 -2.16
CA MET A 44 -12.42 -14.82 -2.11
C MET A 44 -11.59 -15.29 -0.91
N ALA A 45 -10.50 -14.60 -0.60
CA ALA A 45 -9.68 -14.91 0.57
C ALA A 45 -10.46 -14.71 1.88
N LEU A 46 -11.27 -13.65 2.00
CA LEU A 46 -12.17 -13.44 3.15
C LEU A 46 -13.22 -14.53 3.25
N ALA A 47 -13.92 -14.82 2.15
CA ALA A 47 -14.96 -15.83 2.14
C ALA A 47 -14.43 -17.22 2.54
N HIS A 48 -13.24 -17.56 2.03
CA HIS A 48 -12.58 -18.82 2.39
C HIS A 48 -12.19 -18.87 3.88
N GLN A 49 -11.73 -17.76 4.45
CA GLN A 49 -11.34 -17.68 5.86
C GLN A 49 -12.56 -17.72 6.80
N ILE A 50 -13.70 -17.14 6.40
CA ILE A 50 -14.94 -17.09 7.19
C ILE A 50 -15.74 -18.38 7.02
N GLY A 51 -15.77 -18.91 5.83
CA GLY A 51 -16.66 -19.95 5.32
C GLY A 51 -17.68 -19.36 4.34
N GLU A 52 -17.75 -19.94 3.15
CA GLU A 52 -18.53 -19.42 2.02
C GLU A 52 -20.05 -19.37 2.32
N ASP A 53 -20.54 -20.26 3.19
CA ASP A 53 -21.93 -20.32 3.66
C ASP A 53 -22.24 -19.32 4.79
N ARG A 54 -21.25 -18.59 5.29
CA ARG A 54 -21.34 -17.73 6.47
C ARG A 54 -21.24 -16.24 6.16
N CYS A 55 -20.94 -15.89 4.93
CA CYS A 55 -20.75 -14.50 4.50
C CYS A 55 -21.50 -14.17 3.21
N THR A 56 -21.76 -12.89 3.03
CA THR A 56 -22.31 -12.32 1.80
C THR A 56 -21.31 -11.33 1.23
N ILE A 57 -21.00 -11.48 -0.06
CA ILE A 57 -20.04 -10.64 -0.77
C ILE A 57 -20.74 -9.48 -1.46
N PHE A 58 -20.16 -8.31 -1.33
CA PHE A 58 -20.51 -7.07 -2.02
C PHE A 58 -19.27 -6.52 -2.73
N SER A 59 -19.46 -5.98 -3.92
CA SER A 59 -18.34 -5.41 -4.68
C SER A 59 -18.78 -4.28 -5.58
N GLN A 60 -17.86 -3.36 -5.83
CA GLN A 60 -17.99 -2.41 -6.92
C GLN A 60 -16.64 -2.22 -7.59
N ASP A 61 -16.64 -2.19 -8.93
CA ASP A 61 -15.44 -1.93 -9.72
C ASP A 61 -15.81 -1.22 -11.03
N ILE A 62 -14.95 -0.35 -11.51
CA ILE A 62 -15.17 0.38 -12.77
C ILE A 62 -15.01 -0.52 -14.00
N SER A 63 -14.24 -1.62 -13.89
CA SER A 63 -13.94 -2.55 -14.98
C SER A 63 -15.05 -3.57 -15.14
N GLU A 64 -15.74 -3.54 -16.28
CA GLU A 64 -16.74 -4.54 -16.66
C GLU A 64 -16.13 -5.95 -16.69
N LYS A 65 -14.99 -6.10 -17.36
CA LYS A 65 -14.28 -7.38 -17.44
C LYS A 65 -13.93 -7.96 -16.07
N SER A 66 -13.45 -7.11 -15.15
CA SER A 66 -13.14 -7.54 -13.77
C SER A 66 -14.41 -8.00 -13.05
N SER A 67 -15.52 -7.27 -13.21
CA SER A 67 -16.81 -7.63 -12.61
C SER A 67 -17.36 -8.96 -13.15
N GLU A 68 -17.20 -9.23 -14.44
CA GLU A 68 -17.56 -10.51 -15.07
C GLU A 68 -16.72 -11.68 -14.50
N MET A 69 -15.39 -11.47 -14.38
CA MET A 69 -14.50 -12.47 -13.79
C MET A 69 -14.81 -12.72 -12.33
N LEU A 70 -15.17 -11.67 -11.57
CA LEU A 70 -15.60 -11.82 -10.18
C LEU A 70 -16.89 -12.66 -10.08
N ARG A 71 -17.88 -12.43 -10.97
CA ARG A 71 -19.12 -13.26 -11.00
C ARG A 71 -18.78 -14.73 -11.22
N LEU A 72 -17.87 -15.04 -12.14
CA LEU A 72 -17.41 -16.40 -12.38
C LEU A 72 -16.73 -16.97 -11.12
N ASN A 73 -15.86 -16.21 -10.47
CA ASN A 73 -15.20 -16.64 -9.24
C ASN A 73 -16.20 -16.90 -8.11
N LEU A 74 -17.26 -16.11 -7.96
CA LEU A 74 -18.33 -16.37 -7.00
C LEU A 74 -19.04 -17.69 -7.25
N ILE A 75 -19.36 -18.00 -8.51
CA ILE A 75 -20.00 -19.28 -8.88
C ILE A 75 -19.08 -20.46 -8.53
N LEU A 76 -17.80 -20.37 -8.92
CA LEU A 76 -16.81 -21.43 -8.70
C LEU A 76 -16.51 -21.67 -7.21
N ASN A 77 -16.77 -20.69 -6.34
CA ASN A 77 -16.53 -20.77 -4.90
C ASN A 77 -17.83 -20.88 -4.07
N ASN A 78 -18.94 -21.36 -4.65
CA ASN A 78 -20.23 -21.57 -3.98
C ASN A 78 -20.83 -20.29 -3.35
N LEU A 79 -20.52 -19.12 -3.90
CA LEU A 79 -20.99 -17.80 -3.46
C LEU A 79 -22.03 -17.20 -4.43
N SER A 80 -22.72 -18.03 -5.20
CA SER A 80 -23.68 -17.58 -6.23
C SER A 80 -24.81 -16.71 -5.67
N GLY A 81 -25.17 -16.85 -4.40
CA GLY A 81 -26.11 -15.96 -3.71
C GLY A 81 -25.65 -14.50 -3.64
N SER A 82 -24.36 -14.21 -3.82
CA SER A 82 -23.80 -12.87 -3.82
C SER A 82 -23.75 -12.21 -5.23
N LEU A 83 -24.13 -12.92 -6.29
CA LEU A 83 -24.10 -12.41 -7.66
C LEU A 83 -24.85 -11.07 -7.85
N PRO A 84 -26.03 -10.85 -7.23
CA PRO A 84 -26.74 -9.57 -7.34
C PRO A 84 -25.98 -8.37 -6.76
N ASN A 85 -25.00 -8.62 -5.88
CA ASN A 85 -24.22 -7.59 -5.19
C ASN A 85 -22.93 -7.20 -5.93
N VAL A 86 -22.67 -7.78 -7.11
CA VAL A 86 -21.54 -7.42 -7.97
C VAL A 86 -21.95 -6.28 -8.88
N VAL A 87 -21.38 -5.11 -8.66
CA VAL A 87 -21.75 -3.87 -9.35
C VAL A 87 -20.59 -3.36 -10.19
N GLN A 88 -20.87 -3.06 -11.46
CA GLN A 88 -19.94 -2.34 -12.33
C GLN A 88 -20.25 -0.85 -12.23
N GLY A 89 -19.25 -0.04 -11.93
CA GLY A 89 -19.38 1.42 -11.84
C GLY A 89 -18.30 2.08 -11.02
N ASN A 90 -18.25 3.42 -11.08
CA ASN A 90 -17.29 4.21 -10.34
C ASN A 90 -17.73 4.40 -8.88
N THR A 91 -17.09 3.68 -7.97
CA THR A 91 -17.36 3.69 -6.53
C THR A 91 -17.25 5.09 -5.90
N LEU A 92 -16.33 5.90 -6.37
CA LEU A 92 -16.08 7.20 -5.74
C LEU A 92 -17.12 8.23 -6.14
N THR A 93 -17.55 8.27 -7.39
CA THR A 93 -18.56 9.22 -7.88
C THR A 93 -19.98 8.72 -7.64
N GLU A 94 -20.20 7.41 -7.79
CA GLU A 94 -21.51 6.78 -7.74
C GLU A 94 -21.48 5.50 -6.88
N PRO A 95 -21.29 5.62 -5.55
CA PRO A 95 -21.35 4.46 -4.68
C PRO A 95 -22.75 3.84 -4.75
N TYR A 96 -22.80 2.57 -5.16
CA TYR A 96 -24.07 1.88 -5.39
C TYR A 96 -24.67 1.31 -4.10
N HIS A 97 -23.85 0.73 -3.24
CA HIS A 97 -24.32 0.07 -2.02
C HIS A 97 -24.72 1.12 -0.98
N LYS A 98 -26.02 1.40 -0.92
CA LYS A 98 -26.64 2.39 -0.03
C LYS A 98 -27.78 1.76 0.76
N GLU A 99 -28.09 2.36 1.91
CA GLU A 99 -29.30 2.11 2.66
C GLU A 99 -30.47 2.87 2.04
N GLU A 100 -31.71 2.56 2.46
CA GLU A 100 -32.94 3.20 1.96
C GLU A 100 -32.94 4.73 2.12
N ASN A 101 -32.26 5.24 3.16
CA ASN A 101 -32.13 6.67 3.41
C ASN A 101 -31.03 7.35 2.56
N GLY A 102 -30.42 6.62 1.62
CA GLY A 102 -29.35 7.12 0.74
C GLY A 102 -27.96 7.16 1.36
N SER A 103 -27.79 6.82 2.65
CA SER A 103 -26.47 6.72 3.27
C SER A 103 -25.70 5.49 2.75
N LEU A 104 -24.36 5.51 2.87
CA LEU A 104 -23.57 4.34 2.52
C LEU A 104 -23.93 3.13 3.41
N ARG A 105 -24.15 2.00 2.78
CA ARG A 105 -24.28 0.72 3.49
C ARG A 105 -22.99 0.43 4.26
N LYS A 106 -23.16 -0.19 5.44
CA LYS A 106 -22.06 -0.55 6.33
C LYS A 106 -21.85 -2.06 6.32
N PHE A 107 -20.58 -2.46 6.38
CA PHE A 107 -20.15 -3.85 6.26
C PHE A 107 -19.32 -4.28 7.47
N ASP A 108 -19.32 -5.59 7.74
CA ASP A 108 -18.51 -6.16 8.82
C ASP A 108 -17.04 -6.17 8.45
N PHE A 109 -16.71 -6.52 7.19
CA PHE A 109 -15.36 -6.50 6.66
C PHE A 109 -15.32 -5.68 5.37
N VAL A 110 -14.34 -4.77 5.27
CA VAL A 110 -14.05 -4.04 4.04
C VAL A 110 -12.58 -4.19 3.70
N VAL A 111 -12.31 -4.65 2.48
CA VAL A 111 -10.95 -4.81 1.95
C VAL A 111 -10.79 -4.04 0.66
N SER A 112 -9.59 -3.60 0.34
CA SER A 112 -9.33 -2.93 -0.93
C SER A 112 -7.86 -3.00 -1.31
N ASN A 113 -7.60 -3.19 -2.60
CA ASN A 113 -6.34 -2.86 -3.24
C ASN A 113 -6.62 -1.86 -4.37
N PRO A 114 -6.78 -0.58 -4.04
CA PRO A 114 -7.20 0.44 -5.00
C PRO A 114 -6.06 0.86 -5.93
N PRO A 115 -6.36 1.49 -7.07
CA PRO A 115 -5.34 2.20 -7.83
C PRO A 115 -4.70 3.29 -6.96
N PHE A 116 -3.36 3.42 -7.02
CA PHE A 116 -2.66 4.41 -6.20
C PHE A 116 -2.78 5.81 -6.80
N ASN A 117 -2.52 5.92 -8.09
CA ASN A 117 -2.56 7.17 -8.83
C ASN A 117 -3.45 7.03 -10.07
N LEU A 118 -4.28 8.03 -10.28
CA LEU A 118 -5.17 8.10 -11.43
C LEU A 118 -5.54 9.55 -11.71
N ASP A 119 -5.69 9.95 -12.96
CA ASP A 119 -6.30 11.23 -13.31
C ASP A 119 -7.82 11.17 -13.02
N PHE A 120 -8.23 11.89 -11.99
CA PHE A 120 -9.63 12.10 -11.65
C PHE A 120 -9.97 13.59 -11.56
N SER A 121 -9.22 14.42 -12.27
CA SER A 121 -9.38 15.88 -12.25
C SER A 121 -10.81 16.32 -12.60
N ASP A 122 -11.47 15.61 -13.52
CA ASP A 122 -12.84 15.93 -13.95
C ASP A 122 -13.89 15.68 -12.86
N PHE A 123 -13.62 14.80 -11.90
CA PHE A 123 -14.53 14.44 -10.81
C PHE A 123 -14.11 15.02 -9.46
N ARG A 124 -12.94 15.64 -9.40
CA ARG A 124 -12.35 16.08 -8.12
C ARG A 124 -13.26 16.98 -7.31
N ASP A 125 -13.89 17.94 -7.93
CA ASP A 125 -14.74 18.92 -7.23
C ASP A 125 -16.06 18.27 -6.76
N THR A 126 -16.59 17.32 -7.52
CA THR A 126 -17.71 16.47 -7.10
C THR A 126 -17.35 15.68 -5.85
N LEU A 127 -16.18 15.05 -5.82
CA LEU A 127 -15.71 14.32 -4.64
C LEU A 127 -15.48 15.26 -3.46
N ALA A 128 -14.90 16.44 -3.69
CA ALA A 128 -14.62 17.43 -2.65
C ALA A 128 -15.90 18.01 -2.00
N SER A 129 -17.04 17.96 -2.68
CA SER A 129 -18.34 18.39 -2.12
C SER A 129 -18.89 17.41 -1.08
N ASP A 130 -18.50 16.12 -1.11
CA ASP A 130 -18.89 15.11 -0.13
C ASP A 130 -17.94 15.13 1.08
N THR A 131 -18.04 16.16 1.88
CA THR A 131 -17.18 16.38 3.06
C THR A 131 -17.41 15.37 4.19
N VAL A 132 -18.54 14.67 4.18
CA VAL A 132 -18.84 13.59 5.14
C VAL A 132 -18.00 12.36 4.83
N ARG A 133 -17.97 11.96 3.57
CA ARG A 133 -17.19 10.81 3.13
C ARG A 133 -15.71 11.12 3.03
N PHE A 134 -15.35 12.31 2.50
CA PHE A 134 -13.97 12.74 2.32
C PHE A 134 -13.56 13.79 3.36
N TRP A 135 -13.67 13.42 4.61
CA TRP A 135 -13.47 14.26 5.80
C TRP A 135 -12.04 14.84 5.96
N ALA A 136 -11.04 14.27 5.31
CA ALA A 136 -9.68 14.84 5.25
C ALA A 136 -9.44 15.68 3.99
N GLY A 137 -10.46 15.75 3.12
CA GLY A 137 -10.39 16.37 1.80
C GLY A 137 -9.99 15.41 0.70
N VAL A 138 -9.90 15.95 -0.51
CA VAL A 138 -9.57 15.25 -1.74
C VAL A 138 -8.23 15.78 -2.25
N PRO A 139 -7.32 14.93 -2.78
CA PRO A 139 -6.04 15.37 -3.31
C PRO A 139 -6.16 16.49 -4.34
N SER A 140 -5.18 17.38 -4.38
CA SER A 140 -5.10 18.42 -5.39
C SER A 140 -4.68 17.85 -6.74
N VAL A 141 -5.07 18.54 -7.82
CA VAL A 141 -4.61 18.20 -9.18
C VAL A 141 -3.17 18.68 -9.36
N PRO A 142 -2.21 17.79 -9.61
CA PRO A 142 -0.83 18.19 -9.90
C PRO A 142 -0.77 18.98 -11.22
N ALA A 143 -0.10 20.14 -11.21
CA ALA A 143 -0.07 21.05 -12.36
C ALA A 143 0.56 20.45 -13.62
N LYS A 144 1.56 19.55 -13.47
CA LYS A 144 2.32 18.98 -14.58
C LYS A 144 1.93 17.54 -14.94
N LYS A 145 1.28 16.80 -14.02
CA LYS A 145 1.05 15.36 -14.19
C LYS A 145 -0.23 14.93 -13.48
N LYS A 146 -1.38 15.13 -14.13
CA LYS A 146 -2.70 14.85 -13.57
C LYS A 146 -2.88 13.38 -13.17
N ASP A 147 -2.28 12.44 -13.91
CA ASP A 147 -2.31 11.01 -13.64
C ASP A 147 -1.55 10.57 -12.36
N SER A 148 -0.85 11.50 -11.71
CA SER A 148 -0.21 11.27 -10.41
C SER A 148 -1.07 11.66 -9.21
N MET A 149 -2.36 11.98 -9.39
CA MET A 149 -3.28 12.24 -8.28
C MET A 149 -3.45 10.98 -7.41
N SER A 150 -3.24 11.14 -6.10
CA SER A 150 -3.24 10.04 -5.12
C SER A 150 -4.67 9.59 -4.76
N ILE A 151 -5.34 8.91 -5.69
CA ILE A 151 -6.75 8.51 -5.55
C ILE A 151 -6.98 7.51 -4.41
N TYR A 152 -5.97 6.74 -4.02
CA TYR A 152 -6.05 5.80 -2.90
C TYR A 152 -6.49 6.47 -1.58
N LEU A 153 -6.22 7.77 -1.40
CA LEU A 153 -6.67 8.54 -0.24
C LEU A 153 -8.20 8.67 -0.16
N CYS A 154 -8.86 8.73 -1.32
CA CYS A 154 -10.32 8.68 -1.38
C CYS A 154 -10.83 7.28 -1.02
N PHE A 155 -10.13 6.23 -1.44
CA PHE A 155 -10.49 4.85 -1.10
C PHE A 155 -10.29 4.54 0.39
N ILE A 156 -9.24 5.05 1.06
CA ILE A 156 -9.07 4.92 2.51
C ILE A 156 -10.28 5.52 3.23
N GLN A 157 -10.67 6.74 2.87
CA GLN A 157 -11.78 7.43 3.50
C GLN A 157 -13.13 6.74 3.21
N HIS A 158 -13.34 6.27 1.98
CA HIS A 158 -14.52 5.51 1.61
C HIS A 158 -14.61 4.18 2.38
N LEU A 159 -13.50 3.44 2.49
CA LEU A 159 -13.42 2.18 3.24
C LEU A 159 -13.84 2.40 4.70
N ILE A 160 -13.25 3.38 5.38
CA ILE A 160 -13.56 3.68 6.78
C ILE A 160 -15.02 4.08 6.97
N ASN A 161 -15.58 4.85 6.01
CA ASN A 161 -17.01 5.21 6.03
C ASN A 161 -17.94 4.04 5.71
N SER A 162 -17.45 2.97 5.11
CA SER A 162 -18.23 1.76 4.78
C SER A 162 -18.15 0.70 5.88
N LEU A 163 -17.42 0.92 6.96
CA LEU A 163 -17.35 0.01 8.11
C LEU A 163 -18.52 0.22 9.06
N LYS A 164 -19.09 -0.89 9.56
CA LYS A 164 -19.94 -0.87 10.75
C LYS A 164 -19.19 -0.34 11.97
N THR A 165 -19.87 -0.02 13.05
CA THR A 165 -19.25 0.47 14.29
C THR A 165 -18.25 -0.51 14.90
N ASN A 166 -18.45 -1.80 14.70
CA ASN A 166 -17.55 -2.89 15.08
C ASN A 166 -16.88 -3.57 13.87
N GLY A 167 -16.96 -2.93 12.69
CA GLY A 167 -16.39 -3.47 11.47
C GLY A 167 -14.87 -3.32 11.42
N LYS A 168 -14.21 -4.22 10.71
CA LYS A 168 -12.77 -4.23 10.47
C LYS A 168 -12.45 -4.09 8.99
N GLY A 169 -11.34 -3.46 8.67
CA GLY A 169 -10.94 -3.27 7.28
C GLY A 169 -9.44 -3.42 7.06
N ALA A 170 -9.05 -3.66 5.82
CA ALA A 170 -7.65 -3.62 5.41
C ALA A 170 -7.50 -3.06 4.00
N ILE A 171 -6.45 -2.30 3.78
CA ILE A 171 -6.19 -1.65 2.50
C ILE A 171 -4.70 -1.69 2.15
N VAL A 172 -4.43 -1.96 0.89
CA VAL A 172 -3.07 -1.85 0.31
C VAL A 172 -2.82 -0.40 -0.12
N ILE A 173 -1.70 0.16 0.29
CA ILE A 173 -1.34 1.56 0.04
C ILE A 173 0.14 1.70 -0.34
N PRO A 174 0.56 2.80 -0.99
CA PRO A 174 1.98 3.13 -1.14
C PRO A 174 2.64 3.33 0.22
N THR A 175 3.83 2.74 0.43
CA THR A 175 4.56 2.86 1.71
C THR A 175 4.86 4.32 2.09
N GLY A 176 5.00 5.23 1.12
CA GLY A 176 5.19 6.66 1.41
C GLY A 176 4.10 7.29 2.28
N PHE A 177 2.88 6.75 2.25
CA PHE A 177 1.77 7.24 3.07
C PHE A 177 2.03 7.09 4.58
N ILE A 178 2.65 5.98 5.02
CA ILE A 178 2.80 5.68 6.46
C ILE A 178 3.74 6.63 7.21
N THR A 179 4.46 7.48 6.47
CA THR A 179 5.36 8.51 7.02
C THR A 179 5.02 9.91 6.50
N ALA A 180 3.80 10.13 6.01
CA ALA A 180 3.38 11.39 5.40
C ALA A 180 3.49 12.56 6.36
N LYS A 181 4.09 13.69 5.91
CA LYS A 181 4.36 14.87 6.72
C LYS A 181 3.44 16.06 6.42
N SER A 182 2.75 16.06 5.28
CA SER A 182 1.94 17.19 4.83
C SER A 182 0.78 16.74 3.94
N GLY A 183 -0.06 17.68 3.53
CA GLY A 183 -1.14 17.45 2.57
C GLY A 183 -2.32 16.66 3.12
N VAL A 184 -3.10 16.09 2.21
CA VAL A 184 -4.26 15.25 2.53
C VAL A 184 -3.79 13.93 3.16
N GLU A 185 -2.67 13.39 2.72
CA GLU A 185 -2.02 12.21 3.29
C GLU A 185 -1.85 12.36 4.81
N ARG A 186 -1.27 13.48 5.22
CA ARG A 186 -1.04 13.76 6.64
C ARG A 186 -2.35 13.88 7.41
N LYS A 187 -3.36 14.53 6.84
CA LYS A 187 -4.68 14.69 7.47
C LYS A 187 -5.36 13.33 7.68
N VAL A 188 -5.31 12.46 6.67
CA VAL A 188 -5.84 11.09 6.78
C VAL A 188 -5.09 10.31 7.84
N LEU A 189 -3.75 10.30 7.79
CA LEU A 189 -2.89 9.58 8.74
C LEU A 189 -3.14 10.04 10.18
N THR A 190 -3.17 11.34 10.43
CA THR A 190 -3.47 11.91 11.75
C THR A 190 -4.85 11.45 12.24
N LYS A 191 -5.87 11.54 11.41
CA LYS A 191 -7.24 11.20 11.79
C LYS A 191 -7.42 9.72 12.13
N ILE A 192 -6.80 8.79 11.39
CA ILE A 192 -6.91 7.35 11.68
C ILE A 192 -6.17 6.95 12.97
N VAL A 193 -5.10 7.67 13.31
CA VAL A 193 -4.36 7.48 14.56
C VAL A 193 -5.11 8.10 15.75
N ASP A 194 -5.55 9.34 15.62
CA ASP A 194 -6.25 10.06 16.71
C ASP A 194 -7.57 9.40 17.10
N ASN A 195 -8.28 8.84 16.13
CA ASN A 195 -9.49 8.06 16.39
C ASN A 195 -9.21 6.60 16.78
N ARG A 196 -7.94 6.19 16.87
CA ARG A 196 -7.51 4.83 17.19
C ARG A 196 -8.10 3.76 16.24
N TRP A 197 -8.40 4.14 14.99
CA TRP A 197 -8.97 3.20 14.01
C TRP A 197 -7.92 2.28 13.41
N VAL A 198 -6.67 2.75 13.22
CA VAL A 198 -5.58 1.90 12.73
C VAL A 198 -5.02 1.08 13.89
N TYR A 199 -4.99 -0.26 13.74
CA TYR A 199 -4.44 -1.16 14.77
C TYR A 199 -3.25 -1.98 14.29
N GLY A 200 -2.91 -1.89 13.00
CA GLY A 200 -1.74 -2.55 12.45
C GLY A 200 -1.29 -1.98 11.11
N CYS A 201 0.01 -2.10 10.85
CA CYS A 201 0.64 -1.77 9.58
C CYS A 201 1.73 -2.78 9.25
N ILE A 202 1.73 -3.30 8.02
CA ILE A 202 2.74 -4.24 7.54
C ILE A 202 3.38 -3.65 6.28
N SER A 203 4.67 -3.34 6.31
CA SER A 203 5.45 -3.00 5.12
C SER A 203 5.83 -4.26 4.37
N MET A 204 5.39 -4.39 3.12
CA MET A 204 5.57 -5.59 2.31
C MET A 204 6.92 -5.58 1.58
N PRO A 205 7.43 -6.75 1.16
CA PRO A 205 8.63 -6.82 0.33
C PRO A 205 8.47 -6.07 -0.99
N SER A 206 9.56 -5.49 -1.49
CA SER A 206 9.60 -4.92 -2.84
C SER A 206 9.34 -6.00 -3.90
N ASN A 207 8.76 -5.61 -5.03
CA ASN A 207 8.46 -6.51 -6.16
C ASN A 207 7.51 -7.68 -5.85
N VAL A 208 6.76 -7.62 -4.74
CA VAL A 208 5.73 -8.62 -4.44
C VAL A 208 4.48 -8.42 -5.32
N PHE A 209 4.24 -7.20 -5.78
CA PHE A 209 3.20 -6.88 -6.77
C PHE A 209 3.79 -6.87 -8.18
N ALA A 210 3.15 -7.56 -9.11
CA ALA A 210 3.69 -7.87 -10.42
C ALA A 210 4.00 -6.66 -11.31
N ASN A 211 3.28 -5.54 -11.16
CA ASN A 211 3.28 -4.43 -12.10
C ASN A 211 3.59 -3.07 -11.47
N THR A 212 4.15 -3.03 -10.29
CA THR A 212 4.52 -1.77 -9.64
C THR A 212 5.92 -1.84 -9.06
N GLY A 213 6.74 -0.82 -9.35
CA GLY A 213 8.01 -0.58 -8.66
C GLY A 213 7.82 0.15 -7.32
N THR A 214 6.58 0.46 -6.94
CA THR A 214 6.26 1.16 -5.70
C THR A 214 6.24 0.17 -4.54
N ASN A 215 6.95 0.48 -3.47
CA ASN A 215 6.85 -0.26 -2.23
C ASN A 215 5.46 -0.06 -1.62
N VAL A 216 4.88 -1.12 -1.11
CA VAL A 216 3.53 -1.11 -0.56
C VAL A 216 3.50 -1.52 0.91
N SER A 217 2.50 -1.00 1.61
CA SER A 217 2.17 -1.40 2.97
C SER A 217 0.68 -1.76 3.04
N VAL A 218 0.32 -2.58 4.01
CA VAL A 218 -1.08 -2.91 4.30
C VAL A 218 -1.45 -2.29 5.64
N LEU A 219 -2.51 -1.48 5.65
CA LEU A 219 -3.09 -0.93 6.87
C LEU A 219 -4.30 -1.77 7.30
N PHE A 220 -4.43 -1.95 8.61
CA PHE A 220 -5.54 -2.65 9.25
C PHE A 220 -6.33 -1.70 10.14
N PHE A 221 -7.65 -1.70 9.97
CA PHE A 221 -8.57 -0.83 10.69
C PHE A 221 -9.55 -1.62 11.56
N ASP A 222 -9.78 -1.11 12.76
CA ASP A 222 -10.86 -1.52 13.67
C ASP A 222 -11.69 -0.29 14.02
N LYS A 223 -12.92 -0.25 13.54
CA LYS A 223 -13.81 0.90 13.75
C LYS A 223 -14.27 1.04 15.19
N ALA A 224 -14.27 -0.05 15.96
CA ALA A 224 -14.54 -0.03 17.39
C ALA A 224 -13.41 0.59 18.21
N ALA A 225 -12.24 0.84 17.62
CA ALA A 225 -11.06 1.38 18.29
C ALA A 225 -10.66 0.60 19.55
N SER A 226 -10.82 -0.73 19.51
CA SER A 226 -10.63 -1.61 20.67
C SER A 226 -9.17 -1.89 21.00
N ALA A 227 -8.24 -1.65 20.05
CA ALA A 227 -6.84 -1.91 20.23
C ALA A 227 -6.18 -0.87 21.17
N GLU A 228 -5.40 -1.33 22.13
CA GLU A 228 -4.58 -0.45 22.98
C GLU A 228 -3.25 -0.07 22.33
N LYS A 229 -2.70 -0.97 21.52
CA LYS A 229 -1.44 -0.79 20.79
C LYS A 229 -1.60 -1.12 19.31
N VAL A 230 -0.80 -0.47 18.50
CA VAL A 230 -0.68 -0.71 17.07
C VAL A 230 0.51 -1.63 16.83
N ILE A 231 0.31 -2.72 16.10
CA ILE A 231 1.39 -3.59 15.67
C ILE A 231 1.96 -3.11 14.34
N LEU A 232 3.25 -2.86 14.30
CA LEU A 232 3.98 -2.43 13.12
C LEU A 232 4.98 -3.53 12.72
N ILE A 233 4.91 -4.00 11.49
CA ILE A 233 5.77 -5.07 10.97
C ILE A 233 6.53 -4.58 9.74
N ASP A 234 7.84 -4.78 9.72
CA ASP A 234 8.67 -4.64 8.53
C ASP A 234 8.96 -6.01 7.90
N ALA A 235 8.09 -6.42 6.99
CA ALA A 235 8.27 -7.66 6.23
C ALA A 235 9.10 -7.45 4.94
N SER A 236 9.75 -6.31 4.77
CA SER A 236 10.47 -5.96 3.52
C SER A 236 11.58 -6.94 3.15
N LYS A 237 12.13 -7.66 4.13
CA LYS A 237 13.19 -8.66 3.94
C LYS A 237 12.69 -10.07 3.66
N LEU A 238 11.37 -10.34 3.84
CA LEU A 238 10.79 -11.67 3.65
C LEU A 238 10.59 -12.00 2.17
N GLY A 239 10.32 -13.27 1.91
CA GLY A 239 10.00 -13.80 0.60
C GLY A 239 11.22 -14.21 -0.23
N GLU A 240 10.95 -15.05 -1.21
CA GLU A 240 11.92 -15.58 -2.15
C GLU A 240 11.93 -14.78 -3.45
N GLU A 241 13.11 -14.37 -3.91
CA GLU A 241 13.25 -13.72 -5.22
C GLU A 241 13.21 -14.76 -6.34
N TYR A 242 12.46 -14.46 -7.39
CA TYR A 242 12.44 -15.26 -8.62
C TYR A 242 12.43 -14.35 -9.85
N LYS A 243 12.80 -14.90 -11.00
CA LYS A 243 12.76 -14.18 -12.27
C LYS A 243 11.55 -14.62 -13.07
N GLU A 244 10.79 -13.64 -13.57
CA GLU A 244 9.75 -13.85 -14.56
C GLU A 244 10.12 -13.04 -15.82
N GLY A 245 10.64 -13.73 -16.83
CA GLY A 245 11.25 -13.08 -17.98
C GLY A 245 12.48 -12.24 -17.57
N LYS A 246 12.45 -10.94 -17.87
CA LYS A 246 13.51 -9.99 -17.50
C LYS A 246 13.31 -9.33 -16.13
N ASN A 247 12.15 -9.54 -15.49
CA ASN A 247 11.78 -8.85 -14.26
C ASN A 247 12.11 -9.72 -13.04
N LYS A 248 12.72 -9.09 -12.02
CA LYS A 248 12.84 -9.69 -10.69
C LYS A 248 11.52 -9.52 -9.95
N LYS A 249 11.01 -10.62 -9.41
CA LYS A 249 9.79 -10.66 -8.59
C LYS A 249 10.10 -11.33 -7.27
N ARG A 250 9.22 -11.11 -6.29
CA ARG A 250 9.31 -11.72 -4.97
C ARG A 250 7.96 -12.34 -4.59
N ARG A 251 8.00 -13.50 -3.96
CA ARG A 251 6.81 -14.20 -3.45
C ARG A 251 7.00 -14.53 -1.99
N LEU A 252 5.95 -14.32 -1.20
CA LEU A 252 5.90 -14.81 0.18
C LEU A 252 5.58 -16.30 0.18
N LEU A 253 6.37 -17.07 0.91
CA LEU A 253 6.15 -18.47 1.14
C LEU A 253 5.19 -18.69 2.30
N LYS A 254 4.76 -19.93 2.53
CA LYS A 254 3.85 -20.25 3.62
C LYS A 254 4.44 -19.85 4.98
N ASP A 255 5.73 -20.13 5.20
CA ASP A 255 6.40 -19.81 6.46
C ASP A 255 6.49 -18.30 6.69
N ASP A 256 6.69 -17.49 5.64
CA ASP A 256 6.66 -16.03 5.71
C ASP A 256 5.26 -15.53 6.12
N ILE A 257 4.21 -16.10 5.53
CA ILE A 257 2.81 -15.77 5.85
C ILE A 257 2.51 -16.12 7.30
N ASP A 258 2.89 -17.31 7.74
CA ASP A 258 2.67 -17.80 9.11
C ASP A 258 3.45 -16.94 10.12
N LEU A 259 4.68 -16.56 9.82
CA LEU A 259 5.48 -15.65 10.65
C LEU A 259 4.77 -14.28 10.81
N ILE A 260 4.38 -13.65 9.70
CA ILE A 260 3.66 -12.37 9.73
C ILE A 260 2.38 -12.48 10.57
N VAL A 261 1.57 -13.50 10.29
CA VAL A 261 0.27 -13.68 10.95
C VAL A 261 0.41 -13.93 12.46
N ASN A 262 1.32 -14.80 12.86
CA ASN A 262 1.55 -15.12 14.26
C ASN A 262 2.11 -13.91 15.04
N THR A 263 3.11 -13.23 14.48
CA THR A 263 3.68 -12.01 15.09
C THR A 263 2.62 -10.92 15.26
N PHE A 264 1.79 -10.71 14.24
CA PHE A 264 0.72 -9.71 14.29
C PHE A 264 -0.34 -10.04 15.36
N LYS A 265 -0.83 -11.29 15.38
CA LYS A 265 -1.85 -11.74 16.35
C LYS A 265 -1.36 -11.67 17.79
N ASN A 266 -0.12 -12.11 18.03
CA ASN A 266 0.47 -12.12 19.35
C ASN A 266 0.96 -10.73 19.78
N LYS A 267 0.95 -9.73 18.90
CA LYS A 267 1.54 -8.40 19.10
C LYS A 267 2.98 -8.49 19.59
N GLU A 268 3.72 -9.43 19.01
CA GLU A 268 5.07 -9.77 19.42
C GLU A 268 6.06 -8.72 18.94
N ALA A 269 6.91 -8.23 19.85
CA ALA A 269 8.04 -7.40 19.48
C ALA A 269 9.23 -8.31 19.13
N VAL A 270 9.64 -8.26 17.86
CA VAL A 270 10.75 -9.03 17.31
C VAL A 270 11.78 -8.06 16.73
N GLU A 271 13.02 -8.22 17.13
CA GLU A 271 14.13 -7.36 16.73
C GLU A 271 14.20 -7.22 15.20
N ASP A 272 14.35 -5.99 14.69
CA ASP A 272 14.43 -5.62 13.28
C ASP A 272 13.26 -6.13 12.41
N PHE A 273 12.16 -6.57 13.02
CA PHE A 273 11.00 -7.09 12.31
C PHE A 273 9.67 -6.49 12.76
N SER A 274 9.41 -6.42 14.07
CA SER A 274 8.10 -5.95 14.56
C SER A 274 8.19 -5.21 15.87
N VAL A 275 7.24 -4.30 16.09
CA VAL A 275 7.09 -3.54 17.33
C VAL A 275 5.62 -3.28 17.62
N ALA A 276 5.22 -3.34 18.87
CA ALA A 276 3.88 -2.98 19.34
C ALA A 276 3.94 -1.65 20.11
N VAL A 277 3.40 -0.59 19.52
CA VAL A 277 3.52 0.79 20.01
C VAL A 277 2.17 1.36 20.42
N SER A 278 2.15 2.22 21.41
CA SER A 278 0.96 2.98 21.80
C SER A 278 0.65 4.10 20.79
N TYR A 279 -0.58 4.60 20.80
CA TYR A 279 -0.96 5.75 19.98
C TYR A 279 -0.20 7.02 20.36
N ASP A 280 0.19 7.17 21.63
CA ASP A 280 0.96 8.33 22.09
C ASP A 280 2.40 8.27 21.56
N GLU A 281 3.07 7.11 21.61
CA GLU A 281 4.38 6.92 20.94
C GLU A 281 4.31 7.22 19.44
N ILE A 282 3.22 6.84 18.75
CA ILE A 282 3.03 7.16 17.33
C ILE A 282 2.95 8.67 17.13
N LYS A 283 2.22 9.40 17.97
CA LYS A 283 2.13 10.87 17.90
C LYS A 283 3.48 11.53 18.16
N GLU A 284 4.23 11.08 19.16
CA GLU A 284 5.57 11.57 19.48
C GLU A 284 6.57 11.35 18.34
N LYS A 285 6.47 10.21 17.64
CA LYS A 285 7.24 9.91 16.41
C LYS A 285 6.64 10.54 15.16
N GLY A 286 5.85 11.61 15.30
CA GLY A 286 5.27 12.36 14.18
C GLY A 286 4.28 11.56 13.36
N TYR A 287 3.46 10.71 13.99
CA TYR A 287 2.44 9.85 13.38
C TYR A 287 2.99 8.79 12.42
N SER A 288 4.26 8.42 12.55
CA SER A 288 4.83 7.39 11.70
C SER A 288 4.29 6.00 12.03
N LEU A 289 3.88 5.26 11.00
CA LEU A 289 3.51 3.84 11.10
C LEU A 289 4.60 2.92 10.52
N SER A 290 5.82 3.42 10.35
CA SER A 290 6.97 2.63 9.90
C SER A 290 7.66 1.97 11.09
N ALA A 291 7.67 0.63 11.13
CA ALA A 291 8.30 -0.14 12.21
C ALA A 291 9.76 0.24 12.44
N GLY A 292 10.51 0.48 11.38
CA GLY A 292 11.93 0.84 11.45
C GLY A 292 12.25 2.12 12.21
N GLN A 293 11.25 3.00 12.48
CA GLN A 293 11.46 4.20 13.30
C GLN A 293 11.39 3.94 14.82
N TYR A 294 11.01 2.73 15.19
CA TYR A 294 10.85 2.30 16.59
C TYR A 294 11.87 1.23 16.99
N PHE A 295 12.65 0.73 16.04
CA PHE A 295 13.74 -0.19 16.35
C PHE A 295 14.88 0.54 17.05
N ASP A 296 15.54 -0.14 17.99
CA ASP A 296 16.74 0.37 18.61
C ASP A 296 17.86 0.52 17.60
N ILE A 297 18.53 1.66 17.63
CA ILE A 297 19.71 1.88 16.79
C ILE A 297 20.84 1.07 17.42
N LYS A 298 21.17 -0.06 16.82
CA LYS A 298 22.41 -0.76 17.15
C LYS A 298 23.58 0.04 16.63
N ILE A 299 24.34 0.60 17.54
CA ILE A 299 25.67 1.12 17.21
C ILE A 299 26.63 -0.06 17.35
N ASP A 300 26.92 -0.72 16.24
CA ASP A 300 28.01 -1.68 16.20
C ASP A 300 29.32 -0.88 16.40
N TYR A 301 29.82 -0.87 17.61
CA TYR A 301 31.15 -0.36 17.87
C TYR A 301 32.13 -1.33 17.20
N VAL A 302 32.73 -0.87 16.12
CA VAL A 302 33.84 -1.60 15.50
C VAL A 302 35.00 -1.44 16.46
N ASP A 303 35.31 -2.52 17.19
CA ASP A 303 36.47 -2.54 18.10
C ASP A 303 37.73 -2.63 17.26
N ILE A 304 38.22 -1.47 16.86
CA ILE A 304 39.47 -1.31 16.09
C ILE A 304 40.45 -0.52 16.92
N THR A 305 41.72 -0.88 16.82
CA THR A 305 42.79 -0.11 17.44
C THR A 305 42.93 1.25 16.77
N GLU A 306 43.48 2.24 17.51
CA GLU A 306 43.77 3.58 16.94
C GLU A 306 44.64 3.49 15.67
N GLU A 307 45.60 2.59 15.68
CA GLU A 307 46.48 2.34 14.52
C GLU A 307 45.69 1.83 13.31
N GLU A 308 44.79 0.86 13.52
CA GLU A 308 43.93 0.31 12.45
C GLU A 308 42.95 1.35 11.93
N PHE A 309 42.37 2.18 12.81
CA PHE A 309 41.51 3.30 12.42
C PHE A 309 42.27 4.29 11.52
N ASN A 310 43.46 4.73 11.99
CA ASN A 310 44.28 5.67 11.24
C ASN A 310 44.72 5.14 9.88
N ASN A 311 45.06 3.84 9.79
CA ASN A 311 45.39 3.18 8.55
C ASN A 311 44.20 3.10 7.59
N ARG A 312 43.02 2.76 8.06
CA ARG A 312 41.79 2.76 7.24
C ARG A 312 41.44 4.15 6.74
N MET A 313 41.55 5.17 7.62
CA MET A 313 41.32 6.57 7.25
C MET A 313 42.33 7.10 6.22
N ALA A 314 43.58 6.71 6.34
CA ALA A 314 44.61 7.08 5.34
C ALA A 314 44.28 6.44 3.97
N ASN A 315 43.88 5.17 3.97
CA ASN A 315 43.49 4.45 2.74
C ASN A 315 42.23 5.08 2.09
N TYR A 316 41.21 5.42 2.86
CA TYR A 316 40.02 6.08 2.33
C TYR A 316 40.31 7.47 1.76
N LYS A 317 41.20 8.26 2.43
CA LYS A 317 41.65 9.57 1.91
C LYS A 317 42.41 9.43 0.59
N ALA A 318 43.30 8.43 0.51
CA ALA A 318 44.06 8.17 -0.71
C ALA A 318 43.12 7.73 -1.87
N GLU A 319 42.20 6.88 -1.61
CA GLU A 319 41.22 6.42 -2.62
C GLU A 319 40.30 7.57 -3.09
N LEU A 320 39.77 8.38 -2.17
CA LEU A 320 38.96 9.56 -2.51
C LEU A 320 39.78 10.55 -3.36
N SER A 321 41.04 10.81 -2.99
CA SER A 321 41.89 11.68 -3.75
C SER A 321 42.13 11.16 -5.17
N ARG A 322 42.32 9.86 -5.34
CA ARG A 322 42.43 9.22 -6.65
C ARG A 322 41.16 9.38 -7.48
N GLN A 323 39.99 9.17 -6.87
CA GLN A 323 38.68 9.29 -7.53
C GLN A 323 38.41 10.74 -7.95
N PHE A 324 38.73 11.71 -7.11
CA PHE A 324 38.62 13.15 -7.49
C PHE A 324 39.55 13.52 -8.64
N ALA A 325 40.77 13.03 -8.63
CA ALA A 325 41.72 13.30 -9.74
C ALA A 325 41.18 12.68 -11.06
N GLU A 326 40.61 11.47 -11.01
CA GLU A 326 40.01 10.83 -12.18
C GLU A 326 38.76 11.57 -12.66
N SER A 327 37.92 12.06 -11.72
CA SER A 327 36.76 12.90 -12.05
C SER A 327 37.17 14.15 -12.81
N HIS A 328 38.17 14.88 -12.31
CA HIS A 328 38.69 16.09 -12.99
C HIS A 328 39.25 15.76 -14.38
N ARG A 329 39.99 14.66 -14.50
CA ARG A 329 40.52 14.24 -15.82
C ARG A 329 39.38 13.97 -16.82
N LEU A 330 38.29 13.29 -16.36
CA LEU A 330 37.14 13.01 -17.20
C LEU A 330 36.34 14.27 -17.54
N GLU A 331 36.21 15.22 -16.62
CA GLU A 331 35.60 16.53 -16.87
C GLU A 331 36.32 17.28 -17.96
N GLU A 332 37.68 17.36 -17.90
CA GLU A 332 38.50 18.02 -18.93
C GLU A 332 38.35 17.32 -20.28
N GLU A 333 38.31 15.99 -20.31
CA GLU A 333 38.12 15.19 -21.52
C GLU A 333 36.76 15.45 -22.17
N ILE A 334 35.71 15.48 -21.36
CA ILE A 334 34.34 15.80 -21.83
C ILE A 334 34.28 17.20 -22.41
N MET A 335 34.83 18.18 -21.72
CA MET A 335 34.87 19.58 -22.22
C MET A 335 35.64 19.67 -23.54
N LYS A 336 36.77 19.00 -23.63
CA LYS A 336 37.55 18.96 -24.89
C LYS A 336 36.78 18.32 -26.05
N GLN A 337 36.01 17.25 -25.76
CA GLN A 337 35.18 16.61 -26.77
C GLN A 337 34.01 17.52 -27.20
N LEU A 338 33.39 18.24 -26.26
CA LEU A 338 32.31 19.20 -26.55
C LEU A 338 32.82 20.36 -27.40
N ASP A 339 34.00 20.89 -27.09
CA ASP A 339 34.64 21.98 -27.86
C ASP A 339 35.00 21.55 -29.30
N ALA A 340 35.24 20.27 -29.51
CA ALA A 340 35.55 19.70 -30.84
C ALA A 340 34.27 19.44 -31.70
N LEU A 341 33.10 19.56 -31.13
CA LEU A 341 31.84 19.40 -31.86
C LEU A 341 31.55 20.64 -32.72
N HIS A 342 31.66 20.52 -34.03
CA HIS A 342 31.27 21.54 -34.99
C HIS A 342 30.01 21.11 -35.74
N PHE A 343 28.99 21.97 -35.74
CA PHE A 343 27.77 21.78 -36.54
C PHE A 343 28.03 22.21 -37.99
N ASN A 344 28.32 21.29 -38.90
CA ASN A 344 28.43 21.56 -40.33
C ASN A 344 27.07 21.60 -40.99
N VAL A 345 26.53 22.78 -41.28
CA VAL A 345 25.39 22.96 -42.16
C VAL A 345 25.88 22.86 -43.61
N ASN A 346 25.73 21.73 -44.25
CA ASN A 346 25.83 21.65 -45.68
C ASN A 346 24.59 22.37 -46.30
N VAL A 347 24.75 23.65 -46.63
CA VAL A 347 23.81 24.36 -47.50
C VAL A 347 24.04 23.80 -48.90
N GLY A 348 23.22 22.80 -49.26
CA GLY A 348 23.15 22.32 -50.63
C GLY A 348 22.60 23.44 -51.52
N ASN A 349 23.48 24.03 -52.31
CA ASN A 349 23.07 24.84 -53.46
C ASN A 349 22.40 23.87 -54.45
N ASN A 350 21.10 23.96 -54.56
CA ASN A 350 20.40 23.47 -55.77
C ASN A 350 20.37 24.62 -56.75
N GLU A 351 21.14 24.45 -57.81
CA GLU A 351 20.85 25.06 -59.13
C GLU A 351 19.80 24.25 -59.84
#